data_4d66496bf5669842b9c56b1921c2ee1d
#
_entry.id   4d66496bf5669842b9c56b1921c2ee1d
#
_cell.length_a   1.000
_cell.length_b   1.000
_cell.length_c   1.000
_cell.angle_alpha   90.00
_cell.angle_beta   90.00
_cell.angle_gamma   90.00
#
_symmetry.space_group_name_H-M   'P 1'
#
loop_
_entity.id
_entity.type
_entity.pdbx_description
1 polymer ?
#
loop_
_entity_poly.entity_id
_entity_poly.type
_entity_poly.pdbx_seq_one_letter_code
_entity_poly.pdbx_strand_id
1 'polypeptide(L)'
;MDIGFLNRFEEKIQNELLRICTQRGMLCGTLLATDDVTEHWDVLAPDYVADAVGQIADYPTVSVAWAGYLGLAVAHGWDTNWEACVRTEYKQYYGEQGFDDMDEYIVRHVLGLSLDSKEANDLEAIIRSCAQTAVTLIRREQIEPQSPMAFHVFARAIKVMYRIGAALELKRLGYKFEEVKLPPHFGSMPEC
;
A
#
# COMPACT_ATOMS: atom_id res chain seq x y z
N MET A 1 -4.83 12.48 22.02
CA MET A 1 -4.32 11.55 21.00
C MET A 1 -2.83 11.81 20.82
N ASP A 2 -1.98 10.80 20.95
CA ASP A 2 -0.52 10.95 20.79
C ASP A 2 -0.13 10.81 19.30
N ILE A 3 -0.07 11.95 18.62
CA ILE A 3 0.31 12.03 17.20
C ILE A 3 1.78 11.58 16.99
N GLY A 4 2.66 11.89 17.95
CA GLY A 4 4.05 11.47 17.87
C GLY A 4 4.22 9.95 17.88
N PHE A 5 3.44 9.26 18.69
CA PHE A 5 3.39 7.79 18.68
C PHE A 5 2.89 7.26 17.33
N LEU A 6 1.78 7.79 16.81
CA LEU A 6 1.20 7.34 15.54
C LEU A 6 2.17 7.52 14.36
N ASN A 7 2.90 8.62 14.31
CA ASN A 7 3.88 8.86 13.26
C ASN A 7 5.07 7.88 13.34
N ARG A 8 5.61 7.63 14.54
CA ARG A 8 6.67 6.62 14.73
C ARG A 8 6.19 5.21 14.39
N PHE A 9 4.94 4.90 14.71
CA PHE A 9 4.34 3.61 14.39
C PHE A 9 4.16 3.42 12.88
N GLU A 10 3.67 4.44 12.16
CA GLU A 10 3.55 4.44 10.68
C GLU A 10 4.92 4.22 10.03
N GLU A 11 5.94 4.97 10.47
CA GLU A 11 7.31 4.81 9.97
C GLU A 11 7.87 3.41 10.25
N LYS A 12 7.66 2.88 11.44
CA LYS A 12 8.07 1.53 11.83
C LYS A 12 7.45 0.46 10.93
N ILE A 13 6.14 0.51 10.69
CA ILE A 13 5.45 -0.41 9.78
C ILE A 13 6.01 -0.24 8.38
N GLN A 14 6.08 0.97 7.85
CA GLN A 14 6.56 1.21 6.50
C GLN A 14 7.97 0.63 6.27
N ASN A 15 8.89 0.88 7.18
CA ASN A 15 10.26 0.39 7.08
C ASN A 15 10.32 -1.15 7.10
N GLU A 16 9.51 -1.78 7.96
CA GLU A 16 9.49 -3.24 8.07
C GLU A 16 8.87 -3.89 6.82
N LEU A 17 7.76 -3.36 6.30
CA LEU A 17 7.13 -3.89 5.09
C LEU A 17 8.02 -3.67 3.84
N LEU A 18 8.65 -2.50 3.73
CA LEU A 18 9.62 -2.23 2.67
C LEU A 18 10.81 -3.20 2.74
N ARG A 19 11.30 -3.51 3.94
CA ARG A 19 12.37 -4.48 4.16
C ARG A 19 11.97 -5.87 3.64
N ILE A 20 10.75 -6.33 3.96
CA ILE A 20 10.23 -7.62 3.50
C ILE A 20 10.15 -7.66 1.97
N CYS A 21 9.58 -6.63 1.35
CA CYS A 21 9.47 -6.53 -0.11
C CYS A 21 10.85 -6.53 -0.79
N THR A 22 11.83 -5.84 -0.18
CA THR A 22 13.20 -5.79 -0.69
C THR A 22 13.91 -7.14 -0.57
N GLN A 23 13.77 -7.81 0.56
CA GLN A 23 14.38 -9.14 0.77
C GLN A 23 13.83 -10.19 -0.19
N ARG A 24 12.60 -10.05 -0.63
CA ARG A 24 11.98 -10.91 -1.65
C ARG A 24 12.25 -10.46 -3.10
N GLY A 25 13.02 -9.39 -3.29
CA GLY A 25 13.33 -8.85 -4.62
C GLY A 25 12.17 -8.15 -5.32
N MET A 26 11.07 -7.89 -4.60
CA MET A 26 9.87 -7.24 -5.16
C MET A 26 10.02 -5.72 -5.23
N LEU A 27 10.79 -5.12 -4.32
CA LEU A 27 11.20 -3.72 -4.32
C LEU A 27 12.72 -3.59 -4.20
N CYS A 28 13.26 -2.38 -4.36
CA CYS A 28 14.71 -2.12 -4.37
C CYS A 28 15.15 -1.21 -3.20
N GLY A 29 14.58 -1.40 -2.02
CA GLY A 29 14.94 -0.63 -0.81
C GLY A 29 14.32 0.77 -0.74
N THR A 30 13.55 1.16 -1.76
CA THR A 30 12.86 2.45 -1.84
C THR A 30 11.39 2.25 -2.15
N LEU A 31 10.53 3.03 -1.51
CA LEU A 31 9.10 3.03 -1.77
C LEU A 31 8.83 3.93 -2.98
N LEU A 32 8.50 3.34 -4.11
CA LEU A 32 8.03 4.08 -5.28
C LEU A 32 6.67 4.70 -4.96
N ALA A 33 6.50 5.97 -5.28
CA ALA A 33 5.25 6.69 -5.07
C ALA A 33 5.10 7.81 -6.09
N THR A 34 3.85 8.20 -6.35
CA THR A 34 3.48 9.45 -7.01
C THR A 34 2.55 10.23 -6.09
N ASP A 35 2.52 11.54 -6.21
CA ASP A 35 1.63 12.38 -5.39
C ASP A 35 0.17 12.02 -5.67
N ASP A 36 -0.20 11.91 -6.94
CA ASP A 36 -1.55 11.54 -7.37
C ASP A 36 -2.07 10.25 -6.70
N VAL A 37 -1.29 9.18 -6.80
CA VAL A 37 -1.65 7.86 -6.22
C VAL A 37 -1.70 7.94 -4.70
N THR A 38 -0.77 8.67 -4.08
CA THR A 38 -0.69 8.80 -2.63
C THR A 38 -1.89 9.59 -2.08
N GLU A 39 -2.25 10.68 -2.71
CA GLU A 39 -3.37 11.54 -2.31
C GLU A 39 -4.73 10.90 -2.58
N HIS A 40 -4.85 10.08 -3.62
CA HIS A 40 -6.09 9.37 -3.94
C HIS A 40 -6.55 8.42 -2.83
N TRP A 41 -5.63 7.97 -1.97
CA TRP A 41 -6.00 7.23 -0.76
C TRP A 41 -7.02 7.96 0.10
N ASP A 42 -6.90 9.27 0.25
CA ASP A 42 -7.79 10.04 1.11
C ASP A 42 -9.24 10.06 0.61
N VAL A 43 -9.44 9.80 -0.69
CA VAL A 43 -10.77 9.64 -1.31
C VAL A 43 -11.36 8.26 -1.00
N LEU A 44 -10.55 7.20 -1.06
CA LEU A 44 -10.98 5.81 -0.90
C LEU A 44 -11.03 5.36 0.57
N ALA A 45 -10.21 5.97 1.42
CA ALA A 45 -10.01 5.54 2.81
C ALA A 45 -11.28 5.49 3.65
N PRO A 46 -12.23 6.45 3.59
CA PRO A 46 -13.43 6.38 4.41
C PRO A 46 -14.26 5.13 4.17
N ASP A 47 -14.49 4.78 2.92
CA ASP A 47 -15.26 3.59 2.54
C ASP A 47 -14.50 2.31 2.85
N TYR A 48 -13.20 2.27 2.53
CA TYR A 48 -12.34 1.14 2.85
C TYR A 48 -12.30 0.84 4.36
N VAL A 49 -12.09 1.88 5.17
CA VAL A 49 -12.05 1.74 6.63
C VAL A 49 -13.38 1.23 7.19
N ALA A 50 -14.50 1.71 6.66
CA ALA A 50 -15.81 1.27 7.10
C ALA A 50 -16.01 -0.24 6.92
N ASP A 51 -15.58 -0.80 5.79
CA ASP A 51 -15.65 -2.24 5.53
C ASP A 51 -14.61 -3.03 6.32
N ALA A 52 -13.35 -2.59 6.29
CA ALA A 52 -12.23 -3.30 6.90
C ALA A 52 -12.34 -3.40 8.43
N VAL A 53 -12.89 -2.38 9.10
CA VAL A 53 -13.10 -2.40 10.56
C VAL A 53 -14.10 -3.49 10.95
N GLY A 54 -15.14 -3.72 10.14
CA GLY A 54 -16.10 -4.81 10.38
C GLY A 54 -15.48 -6.19 10.34
N GLN A 55 -14.41 -6.37 9.57
CA GLN A 55 -13.73 -7.65 9.35
C GLN A 55 -12.56 -7.91 10.30
N ILE A 56 -12.08 -6.91 11.04
CA ILE A 56 -10.83 -7.00 11.81
C ILE A 56 -10.86 -8.05 12.93
N ALA A 57 -12.04 -8.37 13.45
CA ALA A 57 -12.19 -9.37 14.50
C ALA A 57 -12.01 -10.79 13.96
N ASP A 58 -12.59 -11.07 12.80
CA ASP A 58 -12.64 -12.41 12.19
C ASP A 58 -11.47 -12.65 11.24
N TYR A 59 -11.15 -11.66 10.41
CA TYR A 59 -10.13 -11.75 9.36
C TYR A 59 -9.12 -10.59 9.41
N PRO A 60 -8.33 -10.44 10.49
CA PRO A 60 -7.45 -9.30 10.67
C PRO A 60 -6.40 -9.15 9.57
N THR A 61 -5.94 -10.26 8.99
CA THR A 61 -4.96 -10.23 7.89
C THR A 61 -5.62 -9.72 6.61
N VAL A 62 -6.84 -10.14 6.31
CA VAL A 62 -7.61 -9.70 5.14
C VAL A 62 -7.91 -8.21 5.23
N SER A 63 -8.40 -7.75 6.39
CA SER A 63 -8.71 -6.32 6.61
C SER A 63 -7.51 -5.38 6.45
N VAL A 64 -6.28 -5.90 6.50
CA VAL A 64 -5.07 -5.15 6.19
C VAL A 64 -4.61 -5.40 4.75
N ALA A 65 -4.69 -6.65 4.26
CA ALA A 65 -4.16 -7.04 2.95
C ALA A 65 -4.86 -6.36 1.77
N TRP A 66 -6.19 -6.21 1.83
CA TRP A 66 -6.98 -5.65 0.74
C TRP A 66 -6.62 -4.20 0.43
N ALA A 67 -6.14 -3.43 1.40
CA ALA A 67 -5.57 -2.11 1.14
C ALA A 67 -4.36 -2.18 0.19
N GLY A 68 -3.56 -3.24 0.25
CA GLY A 68 -2.47 -3.48 -0.68
C GLY A 68 -2.97 -3.73 -2.10
N TYR A 69 -4.02 -4.54 -2.27
CA TYR A 69 -4.62 -4.75 -3.58
C TYR A 69 -5.25 -3.48 -4.14
N LEU A 70 -5.88 -2.67 -3.31
CA LEU A 70 -6.40 -1.37 -3.73
C LEU A 70 -5.26 -0.44 -4.20
N GLY A 71 -4.11 -0.48 -3.53
CA GLY A 71 -2.92 0.24 -3.97
C GLY A 71 -2.39 -0.22 -5.34
N LEU A 72 -2.38 -1.54 -5.59
CA LEU A 72 -2.07 -2.09 -6.92
C LEU A 72 -3.02 -1.54 -7.99
N ALA A 73 -4.34 -1.58 -7.72
CA ALA A 73 -5.36 -1.14 -8.67
C ALA A 73 -5.24 0.34 -9.03
N VAL A 74 -5.04 1.20 -8.02
CA VAL A 74 -4.92 2.65 -8.24
C VAL A 74 -3.64 2.99 -8.99
N ALA A 75 -2.51 2.37 -8.66
CA ALA A 75 -1.26 2.59 -9.39
C ALA A 75 -1.33 2.09 -10.83
N HIS A 76 -2.01 0.97 -11.08
CA HIS A 76 -2.28 0.48 -12.43
C HIS A 76 -3.16 1.46 -13.23
N GLY A 77 -4.23 1.95 -12.61
CA GLY A 77 -5.11 2.95 -13.22
C GLY A 77 -4.41 4.29 -13.49
N TRP A 78 -3.47 4.66 -12.61
CA TRP A 78 -2.64 5.86 -12.81
C TRP A 78 -1.79 5.77 -14.09
N ASP A 79 -1.22 4.61 -14.36
CA ASP A 79 -0.40 4.38 -15.55
C ASP A 79 -1.26 4.27 -16.83
N THR A 80 -2.40 3.60 -16.75
CA THR A 80 -3.21 3.27 -17.92
C THR A 80 -4.21 4.35 -18.29
N ASN A 81 -4.97 4.88 -17.33
CA ASN A 81 -5.98 5.93 -17.53
C ASN A 81 -6.36 6.59 -16.21
N TRP A 82 -5.56 7.58 -15.80
CA TRP A 82 -5.77 8.29 -14.54
C TRP A 82 -7.13 9.00 -14.46
N GLU A 83 -7.59 9.60 -15.57
CA GLU A 83 -8.87 10.31 -15.59
C GLU A 83 -10.07 9.38 -15.31
N ALA A 84 -10.00 8.15 -15.79
CA ALA A 84 -11.01 7.13 -15.46
C ALA A 84 -10.82 6.63 -14.02
N CYS A 85 -9.58 6.40 -13.60
CA CYS A 85 -9.26 5.89 -12.27
C CYS A 85 -9.79 6.80 -11.15
N VAL A 86 -9.60 8.12 -11.23
CA VAL A 86 -10.09 9.07 -10.20
C VAL A 86 -11.61 9.14 -10.10
N ARG A 87 -12.33 8.70 -11.13
CA ARG A 87 -13.79 8.63 -11.14
C ARG A 87 -14.32 7.28 -10.68
N THR A 88 -13.43 6.30 -10.50
CA THR A 88 -13.81 4.96 -10.07
C THR A 88 -14.19 4.99 -8.60
N GLU A 89 -15.44 4.68 -8.30
CA GLU A 89 -15.90 4.57 -6.94
C GLU A 89 -15.30 3.35 -6.25
N TYR A 90 -15.03 3.45 -4.95
CA TYR A 90 -14.44 2.37 -4.15
C TYR A 90 -15.12 1.01 -4.38
N LYS A 91 -16.46 0.98 -4.40
CA LYS A 91 -17.24 -0.26 -4.57
C LYS A 91 -17.07 -0.92 -5.94
N GLN A 92 -16.51 -0.24 -6.92
CA GLN A 92 -16.21 -0.83 -8.23
C GLN A 92 -14.98 -1.74 -8.20
N TYR A 93 -14.22 -1.72 -7.12
CA TYR A 93 -13.14 -2.68 -6.86
C TYR A 93 -13.61 -3.98 -6.19
N TYR A 94 -14.91 -4.09 -5.87
CA TYR A 94 -15.47 -5.31 -5.34
C TYR A 94 -15.59 -6.39 -6.43
N GLY A 95 -15.43 -7.64 -5.98
CA GLY A 95 -15.85 -8.78 -6.75
C GLY A 95 -17.35 -9.10 -6.58
N GLU A 96 -17.75 -10.29 -7.01
CA GLU A 96 -19.14 -10.72 -6.93
C GLU A 96 -19.65 -10.91 -5.49
N GLN A 97 -18.74 -11.27 -4.55
CA GLN A 97 -19.03 -11.41 -3.14
C GLN A 97 -18.72 -10.16 -2.30
N GLY A 98 -18.49 -9.04 -2.97
CA GLY A 98 -18.22 -7.77 -2.30
C GLY A 98 -16.78 -7.65 -1.81
N PHE A 99 -16.59 -7.15 -0.58
CA PHE A 99 -15.27 -6.92 -0.01
C PHE A 99 -14.39 -8.19 0.00
N ASP A 100 -14.96 -9.37 0.18
CA ASP A 100 -14.22 -10.62 0.29
C ASP A 100 -13.56 -11.06 -1.02
N ASP A 101 -14.07 -10.62 -2.18
CA ASP A 101 -13.55 -10.95 -3.52
C ASP A 101 -12.65 -9.86 -4.11
N MET A 102 -12.35 -8.81 -3.36
CA MET A 102 -11.63 -7.63 -3.89
C MET A 102 -10.27 -8.00 -4.48
N ASP A 103 -9.53 -8.88 -3.86
CA ASP A 103 -8.20 -9.31 -4.32
C ASP A 103 -8.27 -10.03 -5.68
N GLU A 104 -9.17 -11.01 -5.83
CA GLU A 104 -9.35 -11.73 -7.10
C GLU A 104 -9.85 -10.82 -8.20
N TYR A 105 -10.81 -9.95 -7.89
CA TYR A 105 -11.33 -8.98 -8.84
C TYR A 105 -10.23 -8.05 -9.35
N ILE A 106 -9.43 -7.47 -8.45
CA ILE A 106 -8.35 -6.57 -8.82
C ILE A 106 -7.30 -7.31 -9.66
N VAL A 107 -6.85 -8.48 -9.24
CA VAL A 107 -5.83 -9.25 -9.98
C VAL A 107 -6.33 -9.61 -11.39
N ARG A 108 -7.55 -10.09 -11.49
CA ARG A 108 -8.09 -10.59 -12.78
C ARG A 108 -8.56 -9.48 -13.69
N HIS A 109 -9.34 -8.52 -13.18
CA HIS A 109 -10.06 -7.55 -14.00
C HIS A 109 -9.39 -6.19 -14.09
N VAL A 110 -8.60 -5.80 -13.09
CA VAL A 110 -7.85 -4.54 -13.13
C VAL A 110 -6.45 -4.76 -13.67
N LEU A 111 -5.69 -5.70 -13.10
CA LEU A 111 -4.32 -5.97 -13.53
C LEU A 111 -4.23 -6.86 -14.76
N GLY A 112 -5.32 -7.53 -15.14
CA GLY A 112 -5.37 -8.44 -16.30
C GLY A 112 -4.54 -9.71 -16.14
N LEU A 113 -4.25 -10.13 -14.88
CA LEU A 113 -3.45 -11.32 -14.60
C LEU A 113 -4.34 -12.55 -14.41
N SER A 114 -3.87 -13.73 -14.88
CA SER A 114 -4.49 -14.99 -14.48
C SER A 114 -4.17 -15.27 -13.02
N LEU A 115 -5.17 -15.72 -12.24
CA LEU A 115 -4.96 -16.06 -10.83
C LEU A 115 -3.93 -17.17 -10.62
N ASP A 116 -3.80 -18.08 -11.60
CA ASP A 116 -2.81 -19.18 -11.57
C ASP A 116 -1.43 -18.75 -12.08
N SER A 117 -1.27 -17.50 -12.50
CA SER A 117 0.02 -17.02 -12.99
C SER A 117 1.04 -16.91 -11.86
N LYS A 118 2.31 -17.10 -12.19
CA LYS A 118 3.41 -16.90 -11.24
C LYS A 118 3.37 -15.50 -10.64
N GLU A 119 3.07 -14.50 -11.47
CA GLU A 119 3.04 -13.09 -11.08
C GLU A 119 1.93 -12.81 -10.06
N ALA A 120 0.72 -13.34 -10.26
CA ALA A 120 -0.38 -13.24 -9.31
C ALA A 120 -0.03 -13.93 -7.98
N ASN A 121 0.54 -15.12 -8.03
CA ASN A 121 0.98 -15.86 -6.84
C ASN A 121 2.09 -15.13 -6.07
N ASP A 122 3.05 -14.50 -6.76
CA ASP A 122 4.10 -13.69 -6.14
C ASP A 122 3.51 -12.45 -5.43
N LEU A 123 2.54 -11.77 -6.06
CA LEU A 123 1.81 -10.64 -5.47
C LEU A 123 1.01 -11.07 -4.23
N GLU A 124 0.28 -12.16 -4.32
CA GLU A 124 -0.46 -12.70 -3.17
C GLU A 124 0.47 -13.02 -2.00
N ALA A 125 1.56 -13.73 -2.26
CA ALA A 125 2.52 -14.13 -1.24
C ALA A 125 3.17 -12.93 -0.54
N ILE A 126 3.51 -11.87 -1.27
CA ILE A 126 4.13 -10.68 -0.68
C ILE A 126 3.11 -9.86 0.10
N ILE A 127 1.90 -9.62 -0.43
CA ILE A 127 0.85 -8.86 0.25
C ILE A 127 0.43 -9.58 1.53
N ARG A 128 0.22 -10.90 1.49
CA ARG A 128 -0.09 -11.71 2.68
C ARG A 128 1.00 -11.60 3.73
N SER A 129 2.26 -11.71 3.35
CA SER A 129 3.40 -11.59 4.27
C SER A 129 3.48 -10.20 4.92
N CYS A 130 3.25 -9.14 4.15
CA CYS A 130 3.21 -7.78 4.66
C CYS A 130 2.03 -7.58 5.63
N ALA A 131 0.83 -8.05 5.28
CA ALA A 131 -0.34 -7.92 6.13
C ALA A 131 -0.18 -8.67 7.46
N GLN A 132 0.33 -9.90 7.45
CA GLN A 132 0.63 -10.67 8.66
C GLN A 132 1.64 -9.95 9.56
N THR A 133 2.66 -9.34 8.96
CA THR A 133 3.64 -8.56 9.71
C THR A 133 3.03 -7.30 10.30
N ALA A 134 2.22 -6.56 9.54
CA ALA A 134 1.51 -5.38 10.03
C ALA A 134 0.60 -5.72 11.23
N VAL A 135 -0.21 -6.79 11.11
CA VAL A 135 -1.05 -7.28 12.22
C VAL A 135 -0.21 -7.66 13.45
N THR A 136 0.93 -8.31 13.23
CA THR A 136 1.86 -8.66 14.32
C THR A 136 2.42 -7.42 15.00
N LEU A 137 2.80 -6.40 14.25
CA LEU A 137 3.31 -5.13 14.79
C LEU A 137 2.22 -4.39 15.58
N ILE A 138 0.98 -4.35 15.08
CA ILE A 138 -0.17 -3.78 15.80
C ILE A 138 -0.35 -4.48 17.17
N ARG A 139 -0.34 -5.82 17.19
CA ARG A 139 -0.52 -6.60 18.43
C ARG A 139 0.59 -6.36 19.45
N ARG A 140 1.83 -6.12 18.99
CA ARG A 140 2.97 -5.83 19.87
C ARG A 140 2.87 -4.49 20.61
N GLU A 141 2.10 -3.55 20.08
CA GLU A 141 1.89 -2.26 20.76
C GLU A 141 0.97 -2.38 21.99
N GLN A 142 0.33 -3.54 22.21
CA GLN A 142 -0.52 -3.83 23.38
C GLN A 142 -1.60 -2.77 23.64
N ILE A 143 -2.13 -2.20 22.56
CA ILE A 143 -3.18 -1.19 22.63
C ILE A 143 -4.49 -1.87 22.96
N GLU A 144 -5.28 -1.24 23.83
CA GLU A 144 -6.60 -1.73 24.21
C GLU A 144 -7.49 -1.90 22.96
N PRO A 145 -8.02 -3.11 22.69
CA PRO A 145 -8.91 -3.36 21.58
C PRO A 145 -10.13 -2.42 21.62
N GLN A 146 -10.63 -2.04 20.45
CA GLN A 146 -11.80 -1.14 20.30
C GLN A 146 -11.60 0.28 20.88
N SER A 147 -10.39 0.63 21.30
CA SER A 147 -10.08 2.00 21.70
C SER A 147 -9.90 2.93 20.49
N PRO A 148 -10.08 4.25 20.66
CA PRO A 148 -9.75 5.20 19.59
C PRO A 148 -8.32 5.07 19.08
N MET A 149 -7.37 4.73 19.96
CA MET A 149 -5.97 4.52 19.58
C MET A 149 -5.81 3.30 18.68
N ALA A 150 -6.51 2.19 19.00
CA ALA A 150 -6.50 0.98 18.16
C ALA A 150 -7.01 1.28 16.74
N PHE A 151 -8.07 2.06 16.62
CA PHE A 151 -8.58 2.52 15.33
C PHE A 151 -7.54 3.33 14.55
N HIS A 152 -6.88 4.31 15.18
CA HIS A 152 -5.88 5.12 14.50
C HIS A 152 -4.64 4.32 14.08
N VAL A 153 -4.20 3.38 14.91
CA VAL A 153 -3.09 2.47 14.57
C VAL A 153 -3.44 1.58 13.38
N PHE A 154 -4.66 1.04 13.38
CA PHE A 154 -5.17 0.29 12.23
C PHE A 154 -5.23 1.14 10.96
N ALA A 155 -5.80 2.35 11.04
CA ALA A 155 -5.89 3.27 9.91
C ALA A 155 -4.49 3.61 9.33
N ARG A 156 -3.47 3.76 10.17
CA ARG A 156 -2.09 3.95 9.71
C ARG A 156 -1.54 2.71 9.02
N ALA A 157 -1.81 1.53 9.56
CA ALA A 157 -1.35 0.27 8.97
C ALA A 157 -1.92 0.03 7.58
N ILE A 158 -3.22 0.24 7.37
CA ILE A 158 -3.86 0.08 6.05
C ILE A 158 -3.38 1.14 5.05
N LYS A 159 -3.13 2.38 5.49
CA LYS A 159 -2.52 3.41 4.63
C LYS A 159 -1.13 2.97 4.14
N VAL A 160 -0.31 2.42 5.02
CA VAL A 160 1.01 1.89 4.65
C VAL A 160 0.86 0.71 3.68
N MET A 161 -0.08 -0.20 3.93
CA MET A 161 -0.34 -1.32 3.02
C MET A 161 -0.75 -0.86 1.62
N TYR A 162 -1.63 0.14 1.52
CA TYR A 162 -1.99 0.75 0.25
C TYR A 162 -0.74 1.28 -0.50
N ARG A 163 0.14 2.02 0.20
CA ARG A 163 1.38 2.54 -0.38
C ARG A 163 2.35 1.44 -0.82
N ILE A 164 2.43 0.35 -0.07
CA ILE A 164 3.22 -0.84 -0.47
C ILE A 164 2.65 -1.46 -1.74
N GLY A 165 1.33 -1.65 -1.82
CA GLY A 165 0.68 -2.15 -3.03
C GLY A 165 0.93 -1.26 -4.25
N ALA A 166 0.77 0.05 -4.10
CA ALA A 166 1.08 1.00 -5.16
C ALA A 166 2.54 0.92 -5.61
N ALA A 167 3.49 0.83 -4.69
CA ALA A 167 4.91 0.70 -5.01
C ALA A 167 5.22 -0.62 -5.75
N LEU A 168 4.58 -1.72 -5.37
CA LEU A 168 4.73 -3.02 -6.05
C LEU A 168 4.27 -2.92 -7.50
N GLU A 169 3.13 -2.28 -7.76
CA GLU A 169 2.61 -2.11 -9.11
C GLU A 169 3.48 -1.17 -9.93
N LEU A 170 3.87 -0.01 -9.41
CA LEU A 170 4.79 0.89 -10.09
C LEU A 170 6.10 0.20 -10.47
N LYS A 171 6.63 -0.65 -9.58
CA LYS A 171 7.80 -1.46 -9.89
C LYS A 171 7.54 -2.49 -10.99
N ARG A 172 6.38 -3.16 -10.97
CA ARG A 172 5.96 -4.13 -11.98
C ARG A 172 5.81 -3.49 -13.36
N LEU A 173 5.28 -2.27 -13.40
CA LEU A 173 5.15 -1.45 -14.62
C LEU A 173 6.50 -0.91 -15.15
N GLY A 174 7.59 -1.11 -14.39
CA GLY A 174 8.94 -0.76 -14.82
C GLY A 174 9.43 0.61 -14.35
N TYR A 175 8.69 1.29 -13.48
CA TYR A 175 9.15 2.55 -12.89
C TYR A 175 10.37 2.35 -12.00
N LYS A 176 11.26 3.33 -11.99
CA LYS A 176 12.52 3.32 -11.22
C LYS A 176 12.71 4.68 -10.56
N PHE A 177 13.37 4.68 -9.42
CA PHE A 177 13.94 5.88 -8.86
C PHE A 177 15.19 6.24 -9.69
N GLU A 178 15.22 7.42 -10.29
CA GLU A 178 16.45 7.98 -10.86
C GLU A 178 17.12 8.85 -9.78
N GLU A 179 18.30 8.43 -9.31
CA GLU A 179 19.19 9.33 -8.58
C GLU A 179 19.70 10.38 -9.57
N VAL A 180 19.19 11.60 -9.47
CA VAL A 180 19.77 12.73 -10.17
C VAL A 180 21.10 13.05 -9.49
N LYS A 181 22.19 12.56 -10.04
CA LYS A 181 23.54 13.02 -9.67
C LYS A 181 23.68 14.45 -10.18
N LEU A 182 23.55 15.41 -9.28
CA LEU A 182 23.92 16.79 -9.61
C LEU A 182 25.37 16.82 -10.06
N PRO A 183 25.70 17.50 -11.18
CA PRO A 183 27.08 17.66 -11.58
C PRO A 183 27.85 18.31 -10.43
N PRO A 184 29.14 17.94 -10.22
CA PRO A 184 29.94 18.57 -9.18
C PRO A 184 29.92 20.08 -9.39
N HIS A 185 29.59 20.82 -8.34
CA HIS A 185 29.63 22.27 -8.38
C HIS A 185 30.98 22.74 -8.93
N PHE A 186 31.00 23.32 -10.10
CA PHE A 186 32.09 24.16 -10.56
C PHE A 186 32.05 25.45 -9.73
N GLY A 187 32.57 25.37 -8.52
CA GLY A 187 32.75 26.49 -7.61
C GLY A 187 34.23 26.78 -7.43
N SER A 188 34.85 27.32 -8.44
CA SER A 188 36.03 28.14 -8.27
C SER A 188 35.76 29.45 -9.01
N MET A 189 35.25 30.43 -8.28
CA MET A 189 35.34 31.82 -8.71
C MET A 189 36.84 32.17 -8.78
N PRO A 190 37.30 32.81 -9.86
CA PRO A 190 38.62 33.41 -9.84
C PRO A 190 38.56 34.61 -8.88
N GLU A 191 39.47 34.64 -7.92
CA GLU A 191 39.79 35.82 -7.13
C GLU A 191 40.31 36.90 -8.06
N CYS A 192 39.66 38.09 -8.00
CA CYS A 192 40.23 39.36 -8.51
C CYS A 192 41.07 40.02 -7.43
#